data_e21ccaa649111aeacc75febd13c3cbb6
#
_entry.id   e21ccaa649111aeacc75febd13c3cbb6
#
_cell.length_a   1.000
_cell.length_b   1.000
_cell.length_c   1.000
_cell.angle_alpha   90.00
_cell.angle_beta   90.00
_cell.angle_gamma   90.00
#
_symmetry.space_group_name_H-M   'P 1'
#
loop_
_entity.id
_entity.type
_entity.pdbx_description
1 polymer ?
#
loop_
_entity_poly.entity_id
_entity_poly.type
_entity_poly.pdbx_seq_one_letter_code
_entity_poly.pdbx_strand_id
1 'polypeptide(L)'
;SAVEAPMEIDLRGMTGDEAEAATLAALDAAVLADRPYLRIIHGKGTGVVRDRVQRLLSRDTRIQSHAFAPSNQGGTGATVAELKP
;
A
#
# COMPACT_ATOMS: atom_id res chain seq x y z
N SER A 1 -17.28 0.35 -18.75
CA SER A 1 -16.30 1.27 -18.22
C SER A 1 -15.29 0.52 -17.37
N ALA A 2 -14.05 0.77 -17.60
CA ALA A 2 -13.02 0.20 -16.77
C ALA A 2 -13.13 0.80 -15.37
N VAL A 3 -13.16 -0.06 -14.37
CA VAL A 3 -13.00 0.39 -12.99
C VAL A 3 -11.53 0.77 -12.86
N GLU A 4 -11.27 2.04 -12.70
CA GLU A 4 -9.89 2.48 -12.50
C GLU A 4 -9.43 2.05 -11.11
N ALA A 5 -8.39 1.23 -11.07
CA ALA A 5 -7.78 0.86 -9.82
C ALA A 5 -7.09 2.11 -9.23
N PRO A 6 -7.29 2.38 -7.94
CA PRO A 6 -6.59 3.49 -7.31
C PRO A 6 -5.09 3.23 -7.30
N MET A 7 -4.31 4.29 -7.52
CA MET A 7 -2.87 4.23 -7.32
C MET A 7 -2.49 4.64 -5.90
N GLU A 8 -3.45 5.05 -5.10
CA GLU A 8 -3.26 5.48 -3.72
C GLU A 8 -4.42 5.01 -2.86
N ILE A 9 -4.13 4.52 -1.67
CA ILE A 9 -5.14 4.16 -0.68
C ILE A 9 -4.77 4.79 0.66
N ASP A 10 -5.80 5.13 1.45
CA ASP A 10 -5.62 5.73 2.77
C ASP A 10 -6.16 4.77 3.83
N LEU A 11 -5.26 4.26 4.65
CA LEU A 11 -5.57 3.29 5.69
C LEU A 11 -5.68 3.91 7.08
N ARG A 12 -5.56 5.23 7.19
CA ARG A 12 -5.58 5.90 8.49
C ARG A 12 -6.92 5.66 9.18
N GLY A 13 -6.87 5.34 10.47
CA GLY A 13 -8.05 5.03 11.26
C GLY A 13 -8.53 3.59 11.18
N MET A 14 -7.91 2.77 10.35
CA MET A 14 -8.26 1.35 10.24
C MET A 14 -7.56 0.52 11.32
N THR A 15 -8.17 -0.60 11.68
CA THR A 15 -7.50 -1.63 12.47
C THR A 15 -6.46 -2.34 11.60
N GLY A 16 -5.56 -3.11 12.22
CA GLY A 16 -4.59 -3.90 11.47
C GLY A 16 -5.24 -4.85 10.48
N ASP A 17 -6.29 -5.53 10.89
CA ASP A 17 -7.01 -6.48 10.02
C ASP A 17 -7.70 -5.77 8.87
N GLU A 18 -8.35 -4.64 9.13
CA GLU A 18 -8.98 -3.84 8.08
C GLU A 18 -7.96 -3.31 7.08
N ALA A 19 -6.83 -2.83 7.57
CA ALA A 19 -5.76 -2.30 6.73
C ALA A 19 -5.16 -3.40 5.84
N GLU A 20 -4.96 -4.59 6.38
CA GLU A 20 -4.46 -5.73 5.62
C GLU A 20 -5.42 -6.11 4.50
N ALA A 21 -6.70 -6.24 4.80
CA ALA A 21 -7.72 -6.57 3.80
C ALA A 21 -7.82 -5.49 2.71
N ALA A 22 -7.79 -4.22 3.10
CA ALA A 22 -7.85 -3.11 2.14
C ALA A 22 -6.62 -3.09 1.23
N THR A 23 -5.45 -3.37 1.79
CA THR A 23 -4.20 -3.40 1.02
C THR A 23 -4.21 -4.55 0.01
N LEU A 24 -4.63 -5.75 0.43
CA LEU A 24 -4.74 -6.89 -0.48
C LEU A 24 -5.71 -6.62 -1.62
N ALA A 25 -6.87 -6.05 -1.32
CA ALA A 25 -7.85 -5.70 -2.35
C ALA A 25 -7.29 -4.66 -3.34
N ALA A 26 -6.56 -3.67 -2.83
CA ALA A 26 -5.95 -2.64 -3.67
C ALA A 26 -4.84 -3.23 -4.54
N LEU A 27 -4.04 -4.15 -4.02
CA LEU A 27 -3.00 -4.83 -4.80
C LEU A 27 -3.62 -5.68 -5.91
N ASP A 28 -4.68 -6.42 -5.60
CA ASP A 28 -5.40 -7.21 -6.60
C ASP A 28 -5.89 -6.31 -7.74
N ALA A 29 -6.50 -5.19 -7.41
CA ALA A 29 -7.01 -4.25 -8.39
C ALA A 29 -5.89 -3.61 -9.20
N ALA A 30 -4.79 -3.25 -8.55
CA ALA A 30 -3.65 -2.63 -9.21
C ALA A 30 -2.99 -3.58 -10.21
N VAL A 31 -2.80 -4.84 -9.83
CA VAL A 31 -2.24 -5.86 -10.70
C VAL A 31 -3.16 -6.10 -11.90
N LEU A 32 -4.46 -6.22 -11.65
CA LEU A 32 -5.43 -6.43 -12.71
C LEU A 32 -5.47 -5.27 -13.70
N ALA A 33 -5.28 -4.05 -13.22
CA ALA A 33 -5.26 -2.85 -14.06
C ALA A 33 -3.85 -2.52 -14.59
N ASP A 34 -2.88 -3.38 -14.34
CA ASP A 34 -1.50 -3.23 -14.80
C ASP A 34 -0.87 -1.92 -14.33
N ARG A 35 -1.11 -1.56 -13.06
CA ARG A 35 -0.53 -0.36 -12.47
C ARG A 35 0.93 -0.60 -12.08
N PRO A 36 1.80 0.41 -12.23
CA PRO A 36 3.23 0.24 -11.90
C PRO A 36 3.52 0.32 -10.40
N TYR A 37 2.67 0.97 -9.62
CA TYR A 37 2.88 1.12 -8.17
C TYR A 37 1.56 1.35 -7.45
N LEU A 38 1.62 1.19 -6.12
CA LEU A 38 0.53 1.54 -5.21
C LEU A 38 1.12 2.36 -4.07
N ARG A 39 0.56 3.54 -3.82
CA ARG A 39 0.93 4.37 -2.69
C ARG A 39 -0.04 4.09 -1.54
N ILE A 40 0.50 3.80 -0.38
CA ILE A 40 -0.29 3.36 0.78
C ILE A 40 -0.05 4.35 1.93
N ILE A 41 -1.08 5.08 2.30
CA ILE A 41 -1.01 6.03 3.42
C ILE A 41 -1.45 5.30 4.69
N HIS A 42 -0.50 4.93 5.52
CA HIS A 42 -0.77 4.22 6.77
C HIS A 42 -0.71 5.13 8.00
N GLY A 43 -0.17 6.32 7.84
CA GLY A 43 -0.01 7.24 8.94
C GLY A 43 1.20 6.93 9.80
N LYS A 44 1.45 7.82 10.78
CA LYS A 44 2.62 7.70 11.66
C LYS A 44 2.27 7.17 13.05
N GLY A 45 1.01 7.19 13.46
CA GLY A 45 0.47 6.87 14.78
C GLY A 45 1.28 5.88 15.63
N THR A 46 0.64 4.80 16.10
CA THR A 46 1.32 3.79 16.92
C THR A 46 2.21 2.84 16.13
N GLY A 47 2.12 2.88 14.80
CA GLY A 47 2.87 1.98 13.93
C GLY A 47 2.19 0.63 13.67
N VAL A 48 1.02 0.38 14.24
CA VAL A 48 0.34 -0.91 14.06
C VAL A 48 -0.02 -1.15 12.59
N VAL A 49 -0.66 -0.18 11.96
CA VAL A 49 -1.05 -0.28 10.55
C VAL A 49 0.19 -0.33 9.66
N ARG A 50 1.15 0.55 9.91
CA ARG A 50 2.42 0.57 9.18
C ARG A 50 3.10 -0.80 9.22
N ASP A 51 3.23 -1.38 10.40
CA ASP A 51 3.93 -2.66 10.56
C ASP A 51 3.20 -3.79 9.85
N ARG A 52 1.85 -3.80 9.89
CA ARG A 52 1.05 -4.78 9.14
C ARG A 52 1.30 -4.67 7.65
N VAL A 53 1.30 -3.44 7.13
CA VAL A 53 1.54 -3.18 5.70
C VAL A 53 2.94 -3.63 5.30
N GLN A 54 3.97 -3.26 6.08
CA GLN A 54 5.35 -3.67 5.79
C GLN A 54 5.48 -5.18 5.72
N ARG A 55 4.88 -5.88 6.67
CA ARG A 55 4.93 -7.33 6.74
C ARG A 55 4.24 -7.98 5.53
N LEU A 56 3.08 -7.46 5.16
CA LEU A 56 2.33 -7.94 4.01
C LEU A 56 3.13 -7.74 2.71
N LEU A 57 3.67 -6.54 2.50
CA LEU A 57 4.43 -6.22 1.30
C LEU A 57 5.70 -7.06 1.18
N SER A 58 6.34 -7.37 2.30
CA SER A 58 7.55 -8.19 2.32
C SER A 58 7.30 -9.62 1.89
N ARG A 59 6.07 -10.11 2.02
CA ARG A 59 5.71 -11.51 1.69
C ARG A 59 4.99 -11.64 0.36
N ASP A 60 4.47 -10.55 -0.18
CA ASP A 60 3.67 -10.62 -1.41
C ASP A 60 4.60 -10.69 -2.63
N THR A 61 4.46 -11.76 -3.41
CA THR A 61 5.33 -12.01 -4.55
C THR A 61 5.11 -11.06 -5.72
N ARG A 62 4.03 -10.29 -5.71
CA ARG A 62 3.73 -9.30 -6.76
C ARG A 62 4.50 -8.01 -6.58
N ILE A 63 5.07 -7.81 -5.40
CA ILE A 63 5.82 -6.59 -5.06
C ILE A 63 7.26 -6.74 -5.50
N GLN A 64 7.74 -5.78 -6.29
CA GLN A 64 9.14 -5.72 -6.69
C GLN A 64 9.99 -5.06 -5.62
N SER A 65 9.52 -3.94 -5.08
CA SER A 65 10.19 -3.22 -4.01
C SER A 65 9.19 -2.35 -3.28
N HIS A 66 9.50 -1.97 -2.06
CA HIS A 66 8.72 -0.99 -1.33
C HIS A 66 9.62 -0.17 -0.42
N ALA A 67 9.24 1.07 -0.22
CA ALA A 67 9.99 2.00 0.62
C ALA A 67 9.05 3.09 1.14
N PHE A 68 9.44 3.74 2.24
CA PHE A 68 8.72 4.92 2.69
C PHE A 68 8.78 6.01 1.62
N ALA A 69 7.74 6.81 1.56
CA ALA A 69 7.66 7.92 0.61
C ALA A 69 8.73 8.97 0.94
N PRO A 70 9.12 9.80 -0.04
CA PRO A 70 9.99 10.95 0.22
C PRO A 70 9.38 11.85 1.30
N SER A 71 10.24 12.55 2.05
CA SER A 71 9.80 13.37 3.19
C SER A 71 8.77 14.44 2.79
N ASN A 72 8.84 14.94 1.58
CA ASN A 72 7.88 15.92 1.06
C ASN A 72 6.62 15.29 0.44
N GLN A 73 6.48 13.97 0.53
CA GLN A 73 5.34 13.22 -0.03
C GLN A 73 4.75 12.25 1.00
N GLY A 74 4.82 12.60 2.26
CA GLY A 74 4.27 11.79 3.36
C GLY A 74 5.30 11.13 4.24
N GLY A 75 6.54 11.00 3.79
CA GLY A 75 7.62 10.44 4.60
C GLY A 75 7.30 9.07 5.15
N THR A 76 7.55 8.86 6.44
CA THR A 76 7.29 7.59 7.12
C THR A 76 5.80 7.31 7.37
N GLY A 77 4.91 8.24 6.99
CA GLY A 77 3.46 8.03 7.05
C GLY A 77 2.88 7.37 5.82
N ALA A 78 3.68 7.12 4.80
CA ALA A 78 3.24 6.48 3.57
C ALA A 78 4.33 5.55 3.03
N THR A 79 3.91 4.52 2.31
CA THR A 79 4.80 3.58 1.64
C THR A 79 4.43 3.50 0.18
N VAL A 80 5.42 3.49 -0.68
CA VAL A 80 5.23 3.26 -2.12
C VAL A 80 5.67 1.84 -2.42
N ALA A 81 4.76 1.04 -2.93
CA ALA A 81 5.01 -0.35 -3.34
C ALA A 81 5.07 -0.40 -4.87
N GLU A 82 6.21 -0.79 -5.40
CA GLU A 82 6.37 -0.99 -6.84
C GLU A 82 5.98 -2.41 -7.18
N LEU A 83 5.16 -2.54 -8.22
CA LEU A 83 4.65 -3.84 -8.67
C LEU A 83 5.56 -4.39 -9.76
N LYS A 84 5.70 -5.71 -9.77
CA LYS A 84 6.45 -6.38 -10.84
C LYS A 84 5.72 -6.18 -12.16
N PRO A 85 6.48 -6.01 -13.27
CA PRO A 85 5.89 -5.87 -14.60
C PRO A 85 5.22 -7.16 -15.07
#